data_bc5837ab69a0df4ea631acf6ec637084
#
_entry.id   bc5837ab69a0df4ea631acf6ec637084
#
_cell.length_a   1.000
_cell.length_b   1.000
_cell.length_c   1.000
_cell.angle_alpha   90.00
_cell.angle_beta   90.00
_cell.angle_gamma   90.00
#
_symmetry.space_group_name_H-M   'P 1'
#
loop_
_entity.id
_entity.type
_entity.pdbx_description
1 polymer ?
#
loop_
_entity_poly.entity_id
_entity_poly.type
_entity_poly.pdbx_seq_one_letter_code
_entity_poly.pdbx_strand_id
1 'polypeptide(L)'
;MRHPKSLPRGAVDCGGICAVLAVALADVATGDEVRFLPAYAIGPAVSTRRGTPLAVIGTGTIAALVAALLALSDDTLATRGGLSALTVIVLFTGFATAAAKHRRRQETHLAATRRVAHAAQHAIAPPLPAAHGPVRMAASYASADPHARIGGDLCEVVPIKNGVRILIGDVQGKGLGTVALSTALLSAFRESAPSETHLETVGLRMSCALLRRPDEERFATLALVELTSQGHLTALNYGHPSPHVINADGSPLWADAAQSGLPLGLAALADSGPGRHSTTLRAGDRVLFHTDGLTEARDPDGRFYPLDERTATLRDAPLETCLERLRADIRFHTAPGLQDAHDDSALLLIEFDGAPADSPPLRCSHPALDLVPASPSVEELGCTVCAVTACPLRTTLEGRRPSGS
;
A
#
# COMPACT_ATOMS: atom_id res chain seq x y z
N MET A 1 -21.09 3.96 14.64
CA MET A 1 -20.50 2.81 15.34
C MET A 1 -19.46 3.30 16.33
N ARG A 2 -19.60 2.94 17.61
CA ARG A 2 -18.73 3.46 18.70
C ARG A 2 -17.39 2.72 18.63
N HIS A 3 -16.29 3.46 18.44
CA HIS A 3 -14.94 2.92 18.63
C HIS A 3 -14.82 2.31 20.04
N PRO A 4 -14.28 1.09 20.17
CA PRO A 4 -13.91 0.56 21.47
C PRO A 4 -12.81 1.46 22.05
N LYS A 5 -13.11 2.10 23.18
CA LYS A 5 -12.14 2.84 23.96
C LYS A 5 -11.04 1.87 24.35
N SER A 6 -9.85 2.05 23.78
CA SER A 6 -8.64 1.37 24.25
C SER A 6 -8.47 1.69 25.73
N LEU A 7 -8.47 0.67 26.56
CA LEU A 7 -8.15 0.76 27.98
C LEU A 7 -6.85 1.57 28.18
N PRO A 8 -6.77 2.43 29.21
CA PRO A 8 -5.57 3.22 29.44
C PRO A 8 -4.38 2.25 29.68
N ARG A 9 -3.40 2.31 28.78
CA ARG A 9 -2.13 1.56 28.87
C ARG A 9 -1.23 2.06 30.00
N GLY A 10 -1.79 2.16 31.21
CA GLY A 10 -1.12 2.36 32.48
C GLY A 10 -1.20 1.12 33.36
N ALA A 11 -1.68 0.00 32.80
CA ALA A 11 -1.71 -1.25 33.52
C ALA A 11 -0.28 -1.71 33.80
N VAL A 12 -0.01 -1.89 35.08
CA VAL A 12 1.15 -2.56 35.67
C VAL A 12 1.50 -3.77 34.79
N ASP A 13 2.77 -3.89 34.36
CA ASP A 13 3.20 -5.04 33.54
C ASP A 13 3.19 -6.30 34.43
N CYS A 14 2.08 -7.02 34.40
CA CYS A 14 1.89 -8.25 35.18
C CYS A 14 3.02 -9.27 34.93
N GLY A 15 3.61 -9.32 33.72
CA GLY A 15 4.69 -10.24 33.39
C GLY A 15 5.95 -10.04 34.22
N GLY A 16 6.36 -8.78 34.40
CA GLY A 16 7.52 -8.45 35.23
C GLY A 16 7.29 -8.73 36.71
N ILE A 17 6.08 -8.43 37.21
CA ILE A 17 5.73 -8.72 38.62
C ILE A 17 5.65 -10.23 38.85
N CYS A 18 5.03 -10.97 37.95
CA CYS A 18 5.00 -12.44 38.02
C CYS A 18 6.41 -13.03 38.07
N ALA A 19 7.35 -12.48 37.27
CA ALA A 19 8.74 -12.94 37.29
C ALA A 19 9.41 -12.67 38.64
N VAL A 20 9.20 -11.50 39.26
CA VAL A 20 9.70 -11.19 40.62
C VAL A 20 9.12 -12.14 41.65
N LEU A 21 7.81 -12.39 41.61
CA LEU A 21 7.13 -13.30 42.52
C LEU A 21 7.60 -14.76 42.35
N ALA A 22 7.87 -15.20 41.12
CA ALA A 22 8.40 -16.53 40.85
C ALA A 22 9.80 -16.72 41.46
N VAL A 23 10.67 -15.71 41.37
CA VAL A 23 11.99 -15.70 42.00
C VAL A 23 11.84 -15.71 43.55
N ALA A 24 10.92 -14.90 44.09
CA ALA A 24 10.68 -14.87 45.54
C ALA A 24 10.16 -16.22 46.07
N LEU A 25 9.27 -16.86 45.33
CA LEU A 25 8.78 -18.20 45.67
C LEU A 25 9.91 -19.25 45.64
N ALA A 26 10.78 -19.17 44.64
CA ALA A 26 11.94 -20.06 44.55
C ALA A 26 12.90 -19.85 45.72
N ASP A 27 13.21 -18.59 46.10
CA ASP A 27 14.05 -18.25 47.24
C ASP A 27 13.49 -18.82 48.54
N VAL A 28 12.17 -18.67 48.77
CA VAL A 28 11.49 -19.20 49.97
C VAL A 28 11.51 -20.75 49.95
N ALA A 29 11.36 -21.39 48.80
CA ALA A 29 11.33 -22.84 48.67
C ALA A 29 12.71 -23.48 48.86
N THR A 30 13.79 -22.78 48.52
CA THR A 30 15.18 -23.29 48.64
C THR A 30 15.78 -23.10 50.06
N GLY A 31 15.14 -22.28 50.89
CA GLY A 31 15.60 -21.99 52.26
C GLY A 31 16.91 -21.18 52.28
N ASP A 32 17.61 -21.20 53.44
CA ASP A 32 18.75 -20.31 53.69
C ASP A 32 20.05 -20.68 52.99
N GLU A 33 20.11 -21.90 52.38
CA GLU A 33 21.35 -22.40 51.76
C GLU A 33 21.70 -21.73 50.43
N VAL A 34 20.68 -21.28 49.66
CA VAL A 34 20.88 -20.68 48.30
C VAL A 34 19.97 -19.47 48.13
N ARG A 35 20.56 -18.29 48.04
CA ARG A 35 19.83 -17.01 47.76
C ARG A 35 20.08 -16.53 46.34
N PHE A 36 18.98 -16.29 45.61
CA PHE A 36 19.01 -15.81 44.23
C PHE A 36 18.84 -14.28 44.11
N LEU A 37 19.34 -13.50 45.07
CA LEU A 37 19.14 -12.05 45.12
C LEU A 37 19.42 -11.32 43.78
N PRO A 38 20.48 -11.60 43.02
CA PRO A 38 20.67 -10.94 41.71
C PRO A 38 19.61 -11.32 40.66
N ALA A 39 18.95 -12.47 40.80
CA ALA A 39 17.94 -12.95 39.83
C ALA A 39 16.67 -12.10 39.82
N TYR A 40 16.45 -11.28 40.86
CA TYR A 40 15.34 -10.30 40.88
C TYR A 40 15.43 -9.25 39.78
N ALA A 41 16.60 -9.05 39.15
CA ALA A 41 16.78 -8.22 37.98
C ALA A 41 16.00 -8.73 36.74
N ILE A 42 15.52 -9.99 36.77
CA ILE A 42 14.69 -10.56 35.69
C ILE A 42 13.34 -9.83 35.53
N GLY A 43 12.78 -9.30 36.65
CA GLY A 43 11.51 -8.56 36.61
C GLY A 43 11.53 -7.34 35.70
N PRO A 44 12.41 -6.35 35.92
CA PRO A 44 12.55 -5.22 35.02
C PRO A 44 12.99 -5.63 33.61
N ALA A 45 13.76 -6.73 33.43
CA ALA A 45 14.11 -7.25 32.11
C ALA A 45 12.89 -7.68 31.29
N VAL A 46 12.00 -8.46 31.91
CA VAL A 46 10.74 -8.93 31.27
C VAL A 46 9.85 -7.73 30.94
N SER A 47 9.73 -6.77 31.85
CA SER A 47 8.93 -5.55 31.64
C SER A 47 9.43 -4.70 30.47
N THR A 48 10.71 -4.79 30.11
CA THR A 48 11.27 -4.04 28.97
C THR A 48 10.63 -4.43 27.64
N ARG A 49 10.16 -5.67 27.46
CA ARG A 49 9.63 -6.15 26.17
C ARG A 49 8.35 -5.46 25.73
N ARG A 50 7.42 -5.17 26.64
CA ARG A 50 6.09 -4.60 26.34
C ARG A 50 5.70 -3.44 27.25
N GLY A 51 6.42 -3.24 28.35
CA GLY A 51 6.09 -2.24 29.38
C GLY A 51 6.48 -0.82 29.00
N THR A 52 5.87 0.13 29.73
CA THR A 52 6.27 1.54 29.71
C THR A 52 7.53 1.74 30.53
N PRO A 53 8.33 2.80 30.33
CA PRO A 53 9.45 3.11 31.21
C PRO A 53 9.07 3.20 32.69
N LEU A 54 7.86 3.68 32.99
CA LEU A 54 7.31 3.74 34.37
C LEU A 54 7.01 2.34 34.92
N ALA A 55 6.50 1.42 34.06
CA ALA A 55 6.27 0.04 34.49
C ALA A 55 7.59 -0.69 34.78
N VAL A 56 8.65 -0.43 34.00
CA VAL A 56 9.99 -0.98 34.24
C VAL A 56 10.56 -0.46 35.57
N ILE A 57 10.43 0.85 35.88
CA ILE A 57 10.86 1.43 37.12
C ILE A 57 10.06 0.82 38.29
N GLY A 58 8.73 0.73 38.15
CA GLY A 58 7.86 0.14 39.19
C GLY A 58 8.23 -1.30 39.52
N THR A 59 8.45 -2.13 38.48
CA THR A 59 8.86 -3.54 38.63
C THR A 59 10.24 -3.65 39.28
N GLY A 60 11.19 -2.80 38.87
CA GLY A 60 12.53 -2.74 39.45
C GLY A 60 12.52 -2.29 40.89
N THR A 61 11.66 -1.34 41.24
CA THR A 61 11.47 -0.92 42.68
C THR A 61 10.90 -2.05 43.52
N ILE A 62 9.88 -2.76 43.01
CA ILE A 62 9.31 -3.94 43.69
C ILE A 62 10.39 -5.02 43.86
N ALA A 63 11.16 -5.31 42.83
CA ALA A 63 12.25 -6.26 42.88
C ALA A 63 13.30 -5.90 43.94
N ALA A 64 13.70 -4.64 43.99
CA ALA A 64 14.67 -4.16 44.99
C ALA A 64 14.11 -4.22 46.42
N LEU A 65 12.84 -3.87 46.61
CA LEU A 65 12.19 -3.93 47.93
C LEU A 65 12.08 -5.38 48.43
N VAL A 66 11.64 -6.31 47.58
CA VAL A 66 11.52 -7.73 47.92
C VAL A 66 12.92 -8.32 48.26
N ALA A 67 13.90 -8.05 47.42
CA ALA A 67 15.28 -8.51 47.66
C ALA A 67 15.86 -7.92 48.98
N ALA A 68 15.61 -6.62 49.25
CA ALA A 68 16.06 -5.99 50.51
C ALA A 68 15.35 -6.56 51.75
N LEU A 69 14.05 -6.84 51.65
CA LEU A 69 13.28 -7.43 52.75
C LEU A 69 13.79 -8.82 53.12
N LEU A 70 14.04 -9.65 52.11
CA LEU A 70 14.61 -10.99 52.31
C LEU A 70 16.04 -10.92 52.87
N ALA A 71 16.87 -10.04 52.34
CA ALA A 71 18.22 -9.82 52.83
C ALA A 71 18.28 -9.30 54.29
N LEU A 72 17.23 -8.56 54.72
CA LEU A 72 17.07 -8.12 56.11
C LEU A 72 16.67 -9.27 57.03
N SER A 73 15.76 -10.16 56.59
CA SER A 73 15.35 -11.32 57.41
C SER A 73 16.49 -12.30 57.71
N ASP A 74 17.50 -12.31 56.87
CA ASP A 74 18.65 -13.24 56.97
C ASP A 74 19.94 -12.54 57.47
N ASP A 75 19.85 -11.29 57.95
CA ASP A 75 21.02 -10.48 58.38
C ASP A 75 22.12 -10.32 57.32
N THR A 76 21.78 -10.59 56.01
CA THR A 76 22.73 -10.52 54.92
C THR A 76 22.80 -9.16 54.21
N LEU A 77 21.90 -8.24 54.50
CA LEU A 77 21.80 -6.95 53.82
C LEU A 77 23.11 -6.13 53.88
N ALA A 78 23.79 -6.11 55.02
CA ALA A 78 25.04 -5.38 55.25
C ALA A 78 26.27 -6.14 54.72
N THR A 79 26.11 -7.35 54.22
CA THR A 79 27.21 -8.12 53.62
C THR A 79 27.56 -7.59 52.23
N ARG A 80 28.80 -7.90 51.80
CA ARG A 80 29.22 -7.58 50.41
C ARG A 80 28.30 -8.21 49.38
N GLY A 81 27.76 -9.39 49.62
CA GLY A 81 26.82 -10.10 48.76
C GLY A 81 25.48 -9.39 48.63
N GLY A 82 24.85 -8.99 49.73
CA GLY A 82 23.58 -8.27 49.73
C GLY A 82 23.66 -6.91 49.05
N LEU A 83 24.69 -6.12 49.38
CA LEU A 83 24.91 -4.82 48.76
C LEU A 83 25.19 -4.94 47.23
N SER A 84 25.97 -5.92 46.82
CA SER A 84 26.23 -6.14 45.37
C SER A 84 24.98 -6.55 44.60
N ALA A 85 24.12 -7.38 45.18
CA ALA A 85 22.86 -7.80 44.57
C ALA A 85 21.90 -6.60 44.39
N LEU A 86 21.71 -5.76 45.39
CA LEU A 86 20.91 -4.55 45.28
C LEU A 86 21.47 -3.57 44.25
N THR A 87 22.80 -3.43 44.18
CA THR A 87 23.47 -2.60 43.18
C THR A 87 23.19 -3.10 41.77
N VAL A 88 23.28 -4.42 41.56
CA VAL A 88 22.95 -5.04 40.27
C VAL A 88 21.50 -4.77 39.87
N ILE A 89 20.53 -4.95 40.78
CA ILE A 89 19.11 -4.71 40.47
C ILE A 89 18.88 -3.24 40.08
N VAL A 90 19.48 -2.28 40.82
CA VAL A 90 19.34 -0.83 40.52
C VAL A 90 19.96 -0.49 39.17
N LEU A 91 21.21 -0.91 38.93
CA LEU A 91 21.90 -0.65 37.66
C LEU A 91 21.15 -1.27 36.47
N PHE A 92 20.67 -2.51 36.64
CA PHE A 92 19.91 -3.19 35.59
C PHE A 92 18.56 -2.51 35.33
N THR A 93 17.86 -2.06 36.40
CA THR A 93 16.62 -1.27 36.25
C THR A 93 16.86 0.03 35.52
N GLY A 94 17.97 0.72 35.81
CA GLY A 94 18.39 1.94 35.08
C GLY A 94 18.62 1.65 33.57
N PHE A 95 19.40 0.61 33.25
CA PHE A 95 19.65 0.19 31.88
C PHE A 95 18.36 -0.22 31.16
N ALA A 96 17.52 -1.06 31.78
CA ALA A 96 16.23 -1.48 31.25
C ALA A 96 15.30 -0.30 30.98
N THR A 97 15.29 0.70 31.84
CA THR A 97 14.51 1.95 31.66
C THR A 97 15.03 2.77 30.50
N ALA A 98 16.35 2.90 30.36
CA ALA A 98 16.96 3.60 29.21
C ALA A 98 16.62 2.89 27.88
N ALA A 99 16.71 1.57 27.84
CA ALA A 99 16.33 0.76 26.68
C ALA A 99 14.85 0.92 26.33
N ALA A 100 13.94 0.89 27.32
CA ALA A 100 12.51 1.11 27.10
C ALA A 100 12.20 2.53 26.58
N LYS A 101 12.92 3.56 27.08
CA LYS A 101 12.82 4.95 26.56
C LYS A 101 13.30 5.04 25.13
N HIS A 102 14.44 4.42 24.80
CA HIS A 102 15.00 4.44 23.44
C HIS A 102 14.03 3.78 22.44
N ARG A 103 13.54 2.59 22.77
CA ARG A 103 12.54 1.90 21.93
C ARG A 103 11.29 2.76 21.71
N ARG A 104 10.71 3.36 22.77
CA ARG A 104 9.54 4.25 22.61
C ARG A 104 9.82 5.46 21.73
N ARG A 105 11.01 6.05 21.85
CA ARG A 105 11.39 7.15 20.95
C ARG A 105 11.42 6.68 19.49
N GLN A 106 12.00 5.52 19.22
CA GLN A 106 12.01 4.96 17.87
C GLN A 106 10.58 4.68 17.36
N GLU A 107 9.73 4.06 18.17
CA GLU A 107 8.31 3.80 17.84
C GLU A 107 7.55 5.11 17.53
N THR A 108 7.77 6.17 18.32
CA THR A 108 7.11 7.47 18.10
C THR A 108 7.63 8.19 16.85
N HIS A 109 8.94 8.11 16.58
CA HIS A 109 9.51 8.65 15.33
C HIS A 109 8.97 7.92 14.10
N LEU A 110 8.97 6.60 14.12
CA LEU A 110 8.39 5.81 13.02
C LEU A 110 6.90 6.12 12.82
N ALA A 111 6.12 6.22 13.90
CA ALA A 111 4.70 6.56 13.83
C ALA A 111 4.46 7.98 13.28
N ALA A 112 5.32 8.94 13.60
CA ALA A 112 5.23 10.30 13.07
C ALA A 112 5.54 10.33 11.55
N THR A 113 6.63 9.69 11.13
CA THR A 113 6.99 9.58 9.72
C THR A 113 5.89 8.89 8.90
N ARG A 114 5.32 7.81 9.44
CA ARG A 114 4.19 7.09 8.82
C ARG A 114 2.96 7.97 8.68
N ARG A 115 2.61 8.80 9.68
CA ARG A 115 1.47 9.72 9.57
C ARG A 115 1.66 10.77 8.48
N VAL A 116 2.86 11.34 8.37
CA VAL A 116 3.17 12.33 7.32
C VAL A 116 3.07 11.69 5.95
N ALA A 117 3.64 10.51 5.77
CA ALA A 117 3.57 9.77 4.54
C ALA A 117 2.13 9.38 4.16
N HIS A 118 1.32 8.94 5.13
CA HIS A 118 -0.11 8.66 4.93
C HIS A 118 -0.91 9.92 4.53
N ALA A 119 -0.65 11.05 5.18
CA ALA A 119 -1.30 12.31 4.81
C ALA A 119 -0.91 12.77 3.40
N ALA A 120 0.36 12.62 3.02
CA ALA A 120 0.84 12.90 1.68
C ALA A 120 0.17 12.00 0.63
N GLN A 121 0.04 10.70 0.90
CA GLN A 121 -0.62 9.76 -0.02
C GLN A 121 -2.11 10.07 -0.21
N HIS A 122 -2.84 10.41 0.85
CA HIS A 122 -4.24 10.85 0.73
C HIS A 122 -4.41 12.15 -0.05
N ALA A 123 -3.44 13.06 0.03
CA ALA A 123 -3.44 14.28 -0.77
C ALA A 123 -3.14 13.99 -2.25
N ILE A 124 -2.39 12.93 -2.53
CA ILE A 124 -1.96 12.54 -3.87
C ILE A 124 -3.03 11.69 -4.57
N ALA A 125 -3.70 10.79 -3.85
CA ALA A 125 -4.76 9.91 -4.36
C ALA A 125 -6.09 10.22 -3.65
N PRO A 126 -6.87 11.20 -4.14
CA PRO A 126 -8.19 11.49 -3.62
C PRO A 126 -9.15 10.31 -3.83
N PRO A 127 -10.22 10.19 -3.04
CA PRO A 127 -11.20 9.14 -3.24
C PRO A 127 -11.80 9.24 -4.65
N LEU A 128 -11.91 8.10 -5.32
CA LEU A 128 -12.49 8.01 -6.65
C LEU A 128 -13.98 8.39 -6.61
N PRO A 129 -14.52 9.03 -7.67
CA PRO A 129 -15.94 9.29 -7.77
C PRO A 129 -16.73 7.98 -7.83
N ALA A 130 -17.92 7.94 -7.23
CA ALA A 130 -18.76 6.74 -7.28
C ALA A 130 -19.34 6.49 -8.69
N ALA A 131 -19.48 7.53 -9.51
CA ALA A 131 -19.95 7.43 -10.88
C ALA A 131 -19.45 8.59 -11.74
N HIS A 132 -19.35 8.35 -13.05
CA HIS A 132 -19.10 9.37 -14.05
C HIS A 132 -19.78 9.00 -15.38
N GLY A 133 -20.77 9.79 -15.80
CA GLY A 133 -21.59 9.45 -16.96
C GLY A 133 -22.23 8.05 -16.78
N PRO A 134 -22.13 7.18 -17.78
CA PRO A 134 -22.69 5.82 -17.71
C PRO A 134 -21.78 4.82 -16.98
N VAL A 135 -20.76 5.27 -16.28
CA VAL A 135 -19.80 4.41 -15.60
C VAL A 135 -19.97 4.56 -14.10
N ARG A 136 -20.43 3.52 -13.42
CA ARG A 136 -20.39 3.40 -11.96
C ARG A 136 -19.10 2.73 -11.54
N MET A 137 -18.57 3.09 -10.37
CA MET A 137 -17.28 2.56 -9.93
C MET A 137 -17.19 2.48 -8.41
N ALA A 138 -16.50 1.45 -7.94
CA ALA A 138 -16.09 1.29 -6.57
C ALA A 138 -14.63 0.86 -6.51
N ALA A 139 -13.89 1.41 -5.56
CA ALA A 139 -12.49 1.05 -5.36
C ALA A 139 -12.24 0.58 -3.93
N SER A 140 -11.26 -0.28 -3.78
CA SER A 140 -10.87 -0.81 -2.51
C SER A 140 -9.36 -1.04 -2.47
N TYR A 141 -8.70 -0.45 -1.46
CA TYR A 141 -7.27 -0.56 -1.23
C TYR A 141 -6.99 -1.38 0.03
N ALA A 142 -6.09 -2.34 -0.04
CA ALA A 142 -5.49 -2.99 1.11
C ALA A 142 -3.99 -2.78 1.08
N SER A 143 -3.40 -2.48 2.22
CA SER A 143 -1.96 -2.45 2.39
C SER A 143 -1.54 -3.67 3.20
N ALA A 144 -0.43 -4.28 2.80
CA ALA A 144 0.22 -5.38 3.51
C ALA A 144 0.57 -5.02 4.95
N ASP A 145 1.01 -3.79 5.20
CA ASP A 145 1.26 -3.26 6.55
C ASP A 145 0.07 -2.37 6.99
N PRO A 146 -0.69 -2.76 8.03
CA PRO A 146 -1.76 -1.91 8.59
C PRO A 146 -1.25 -0.53 9.03
N HIS A 147 0.05 -0.37 9.20
CA HIS A 147 0.72 0.84 9.65
C HIS A 147 1.46 1.60 8.54
N ALA A 148 1.64 1.00 7.36
CA ALA A 148 2.32 1.59 6.21
C ALA A 148 1.43 1.47 4.96
N ARG A 149 0.50 2.40 4.77
CA ARG A 149 -0.28 2.51 3.52
C ARG A 149 0.52 3.21 2.40
N ILE A 150 1.81 3.00 2.35
CA ILE A 150 2.69 3.56 1.33
C ILE A 150 3.12 2.42 0.44
N GLY A 151 2.23 2.02 -0.45
CA GLY A 151 2.51 1.06 -1.52
C GLY A 151 2.92 1.74 -2.82
N GLY A 152 3.44 0.93 -3.74
CA GLY A 152 3.67 1.30 -5.14
C GLY A 152 2.37 1.42 -5.94
N ASP A 153 1.26 0.87 -5.43
CA ASP A 153 -0.01 0.77 -6.13
C ASP A 153 -0.59 2.13 -6.52
N LEU A 154 -0.91 2.25 -7.80
CA LEU A 154 -1.55 3.41 -8.41
C LEU A 154 -2.95 3.04 -8.86
N CYS A 155 -3.92 3.88 -8.58
CA CYS A 155 -5.23 3.80 -9.20
C CYS A 155 -5.84 5.20 -9.27
N GLU A 156 -6.20 5.61 -10.47
CA GLU A 156 -6.77 6.94 -10.72
C GLU A 156 -7.80 6.86 -11.84
N VAL A 157 -8.87 7.65 -11.73
CA VAL A 157 -9.87 7.79 -12.78
C VAL A 157 -10.03 9.26 -13.10
N VAL A 158 -9.82 9.61 -14.34
CA VAL A 158 -9.94 10.99 -14.84
C VAL A 158 -11.08 11.07 -15.85
N PRO A 159 -12.06 11.95 -15.61
CA PRO A 159 -13.11 12.26 -16.57
C PRO A 159 -12.52 12.87 -17.86
N ILE A 160 -13.06 12.44 -18.99
CA ILE A 160 -12.77 13.03 -20.31
C ILE A 160 -14.08 13.43 -21.00
N LYS A 161 -13.99 14.16 -22.10
CA LYS A 161 -15.18 14.68 -22.81
C LYS A 161 -16.20 13.60 -23.16
N ASN A 162 -15.74 12.39 -23.53
CA ASN A 162 -16.59 11.30 -24.02
C ASN A 162 -16.43 10.04 -23.17
N GLY A 163 -16.18 10.12 -21.85
CA GLY A 163 -16.03 8.95 -21.01
C GLY A 163 -15.06 9.18 -19.87
N VAL A 164 -14.27 8.16 -19.56
CA VAL A 164 -13.27 8.18 -18.50
C VAL A 164 -11.96 7.57 -18.98
N ARG A 165 -10.84 8.03 -18.44
CA ARG A 165 -9.55 7.36 -18.51
C ARG A 165 -9.16 6.83 -17.14
N ILE A 166 -8.69 5.62 -17.11
CA ILE A 166 -8.33 4.88 -15.89
C ILE A 166 -6.85 4.54 -15.98
N LEU A 167 -6.15 4.77 -14.88
CA LEU A 167 -4.80 4.28 -14.62
C LEU A 167 -4.88 3.31 -13.46
N ILE A 168 -4.35 2.11 -13.64
CA ILE A 168 -4.00 1.20 -12.56
C ILE A 168 -2.59 0.67 -12.77
N GLY A 169 -1.83 0.47 -11.71
CA GLY A 169 -0.44 0.04 -11.82
C GLY A 169 0.24 -0.14 -10.48
N ASP A 170 1.48 -0.62 -10.54
CA ASP A 170 2.38 -0.72 -9.41
C ASP A 170 3.77 -0.19 -9.78
N VAL A 171 4.37 0.55 -8.86
CA VAL A 171 5.71 1.12 -8.99
C VAL A 171 6.69 0.27 -8.20
N GLN A 172 7.70 -0.24 -8.88
CA GLN A 172 8.73 -1.06 -8.25
C GLN A 172 9.36 -0.38 -7.03
N GLY A 173 9.44 -1.12 -5.92
CA GLY A 173 10.15 -0.73 -4.71
C GLY A 173 9.25 -0.29 -3.56
N LYS A 174 9.86 0.12 -2.45
CA LYS A 174 9.16 0.55 -1.22
C LYS A 174 9.81 1.82 -0.67
N GLY A 175 9.01 2.63 0.04
CA GLY A 175 9.50 3.82 0.73
C GLY A 175 9.33 5.13 -0.03
N LEU A 176 10.05 6.18 0.41
CA LEU A 176 9.86 7.56 -0.07
C LEU A 176 10.15 7.76 -1.56
N GLY A 177 11.10 7.02 -2.12
CA GLY A 177 11.41 7.09 -3.55
C GLY A 177 10.25 6.57 -4.40
N THR A 178 9.63 5.45 -4.01
CA THR A 178 8.43 4.91 -4.67
C THR A 178 7.28 5.91 -4.63
N VAL A 179 7.02 6.54 -3.47
CA VAL A 179 6.00 7.60 -3.32
C VAL A 179 6.26 8.78 -4.27
N ALA A 180 7.51 9.22 -4.36
CA ALA A 180 7.87 10.32 -5.24
C ALA A 180 7.66 9.98 -6.73
N LEU A 181 7.92 8.73 -7.13
CA LEU A 181 7.69 8.25 -8.48
C LEU A 181 6.20 8.07 -8.76
N SER A 182 5.45 7.45 -7.85
CA SER A 182 3.99 7.32 -7.91
C SER A 182 3.32 8.69 -8.08
N THR A 183 3.78 9.69 -7.31
CA THR A 183 3.30 11.08 -7.42
C THR A 183 3.56 11.67 -8.80
N ALA A 184 4.75 11.45 -9.36
CA ALA A 184 5.11 11.97 -10.67
C ALA A 184 4.26 11.33 -11.79
N LEU A 185 4.05 10.01 -11.72
CA LEU A 185 3.21 9.27 -12.67
C LEU A 185 1.74 9.70 -12.60
N LEU A 186 1.17 9.81 -11.39
CA LEU A 186 -0.20 10.30 -11.18
C LEU A 186 -0.37 11.74 -11.68
N SER A 187 0.61 12.61 -11.41
CA SER A 187 0.57 14.00 -11.90
C SER A 187 0.62 14.07 -13.43
N ALA A 188 1.50 13.29 -14.06
CA ALA A 188 1.58 13.21 -15.52
C ALA A 188 0.29 12.67 -16.14
N PHE A 189 -0.33 11.67 -15.50
CA PHE A 189 -1.61 11.12 -15.93
C PHE A 189 -2.73 12.16 -15.82
N ARG A 190 -2.89 12.82 -14.67
CA ARG A 190 -3.92 13.85 -14.44
C ARG A 190 -3.82 15.01 -15.41
N GLU A 191 -2.60 15.43 -15.73
CA GLU A 191 -2.37 16.52 -16.67
C GLU A 191 -2.69 16.11 -18.12
N SER A 192 -2.25 14.92 -18.54
CA SER A 192 -2.35 14.51 -19.93
C SER A 192 -3.68 13.81 -20.26
N ALA A 193 -4.27 13.05 -19.30
CA ALA A 193 -5.46 12.26 -19.59
C ALA A 193 -6.67 13.11 -20.10
N PRO A 194 -6.98 14.30 -19.63
CA PRO A 194 -8.10 15.08 -20.15
C PRO A 194 -7.79 15.81 -21.45
N SER A 195 -6.53 16.09 -21.76
CA SER A 195 -6.10 16.97 -22.85
C SER A 195 -5.63 16.21 -24.10
N GLU A 196 -5.02 15.05 -23.95
CA GLU A 196 -4.49 14.29 -25.08
C GLU A 196 -5.58 13.52 -25.82
N THR A 197 -5.56 13.56 -27.14
CA THR A 197 -6.55 12.86 -27.98
C THR A 197 -6.34 11.35 -27.94
N HIS A 198 -5.08 10.90 -27.92
CA HIS A 198 -4.71 9.48 -28.01
C HIS A 198 -4.17 8.96 -26.68
N LEU A 199 -4.62 7.78 -26.29
CA LEU A 199 -4.19 7.13 -25.05
C LEU A 199 -2.68 6.83 -25.05
N GLU A 200 -2.11 6.54 -26.22
CA GLU A 200 -0.68 6.32 -26.41
C GLU A 200 0.16 7.56 -26.03
N THR A 201 -0.36 8.76 -26.30
CA THR A 201 0.32 10.01 -25.93
C THR A 201 0.34 10.19 -24.43
N VAL A 202 -0.73 9.80 -23.74
CA VAL A 202 -0.75 9.79 -22.25
C VAL A 202 0.37 8.87 -21.72
N GLY A 203 0.49 7.66 -22.24
CA GLY A 203 1.57 6.73 -21.88
C GLY A 203 2.96 7.30 -22.13
N LEU A 204 3.15 8.00 -23.25
CA LEU A 204 4.40 8.71 -23.56
C LEU A 204 4.73 9.80 -22.53
N ARG A 205 3.75 10.63 -22.15
CA ARG A 205 3.92 11.67 -21.11
C ARG A 205 4.35 11.07 -19.78
N MET A 206 3.72 9.95 -19.41
CA MET A 206 4.08 9.22 -18.20
C MET A 206 5.50 8.63 -18.28
N SER A 207 5.90 8.07 -19.43
CA SER A 207 7.27 7.60 -19.67
C SER A 207 8.29 8.72 -19.52
N CYS A 208 8.01 9.91 -20.08
CA CYS A 208 8.86 11.09 -19.91
C CYS A 208 8.98 11.52 -18.45
N ALA A 209 7.89 11.45 -17.66
CA ALA A 209 7.91 11.78 -16.23
C ALA A 209 8.80 10.83 -15.42
N LEU A 210 8.82 9.55 -15.79
CA LEU A 210 9.69 8.54 -15.19
C LEU A 210 11.16 8.77 -15.56
N LEU A 211 11.48 8.99 -16.85
CA LEU A 211 12.84 9.16 -17.34
C LEU A 211 13.53 10.45 -16.89
N ARG A 212 12.78 11.46 -16.42
CA ARG A 212 13.36 12.69 -15.83
C ARG A 212 14.04 12.44 -14.47
N ARG A 213 14.03 11.22 -13.96
CA ARG A 213 14.67 10.82 -12.69
C ARG A 213 15.75 9.77 -12.92
N PRO A 214 16.92 10.16 -13.48
CA PRO A 214 17.93 9.22 -13.97
C PRO A 214 18.66 8.42 -12.87
N ASP A 215 18.56 8.83 -11.61
CA ASP A 215 19.33 8.23 -10.52
C ASP A 215 18.75 6.91 -9.99
N GLU A 216 17.63 6.46 -10.55
CA GLU A 216 16.93 5.27 -10.08
C GLU A 216 16.53 4.42 -11.29
N GLU A 217 17.13 3.24 -11.45
CA GLU A 217 16.68 2.18 -12.37
C GLU A 217 15.31 1.67 -11.88
N ARG A 218 14.26 2.44 -12.12
CA ARG A 218 12.91 2.11 -11.69
C ARG A 218 12.00 1.95 -12.89
N PHE A 219 11.10 1.01 -12.78
CA PHE A 219 10.04 0.80 -13.73
C PHE A 219 8.69 0.72 -12.99
N ALA A 220 7.62 0.85 -13.74
CA ALA A 220 6.28 0.65 -13.25
C ALA A 220 5.51 -0.25 -14.20
N THR A 221 4.79 -1.22 -13.64
CA THR A 221 3.76 -1.94 -14.39
C THR A 221 2.49 -1.12 -14.34
N LEU A 222 1.83 -0.90 -15.47
CA LEU A 222 0.56 -0.18 -15.49
C LEU A 222 -0.32 -0.58 -16.68
N ALA A 223 -1.63 -0.41 -16.46
CA ALA A 223 -2.63 -0.43 -17.50
C ALA A 223 -3.26 0.96 -17.62
N LEU A 224 -3.22 1.54 -18.82
CA LEU A 224 -3.95 2.74 -19.18
C LEU A 224 -5.20 2.33 -19.97
N VAL A 225 -6.37 2.79 -19.51
CA VAL A 225 -7.63 2.41 -20.11
C VAL A 225 -8.44 3.66 -20.46
N GLU A 226 -9.05 3.63 -21.62
CA GLU A 226 -10.08 4.60 -22.01
C GLU A 226 -11.40 3.84 -22.20
N LEU A 227 -12.43 4.29 -21.49
CA LEU A 227 -13.81 3.81 -21.65
C LEU A 227 -14.68 4.96 -22.09
N THR A 228 -15.19 4.86 -23.31
CA THR A 228 -16.07 5.89 -23.89
C THR A 228 -17.50 5.77 -23.35
N SER A 229 -18.29 6.83 -23.48
CA SER A 229 -19.73 6.82 -23.15
C SER A 229 -20.56 5.86 -23.99
N GLN A 230 -20.02 5.38 -25.13
CA GLN A 230 -20.64 4.36 -25.97
C GLN A 230 -20.22 2.92 -25.58
N GLY A 231 -19.44 2.75 -24.52
CA GLY A 231 -18.98 1.44 -24.05
C GLY A 231 -17.72 0.92 -24.76
N HIS A 232 -17.08 1.66 -25.64
CA HIS A 232 -15.81 1.23 -26.22
C HIS A 232 -14.71 1.34 -25.17
N LEU A 233 -14.13 0.20 -24.81
CA LEU A 233 -13.00 0.09 -23.91
C LEU A 233 -11.74 -0.18 -24.72
N THR A 234 -10.72 0.65 -24.52
CA THR A 234 -9.37 0.44 -25.08
C THR A 234 -8.36 0.44 -23.92
N ALA A 235 -7.53 -0.58 -23.85
CA ALA A 235 -6.48 -0.71 -22.83
C ALA A 235 -5.11 -0.76 -23.49
N LEU A 236 -4.15 -0.04 -22.93
CA LEU A 236 -2.71 -0.16 -23.19
C LEU A 236 -2.05 -0.79 -21.97
N ASN A 237 -1.40 -1.93 -22.16
CA ASN A 237 -0.79 -2.71 -21.09
C ASN A 237 0.74 -2.59 -21.12
N TYR A 238 1.30 -2.10 -20.02
CA TYR A 238 2.73 -1.97 -19.76
C TYR A 238 3.18 -3.00 -18.71
N GLY A 239 2.98 -4.29 -19.01
CA GLY A 239 3.39 -5.38 -18.12
C GLY A 239 2.55 -5.56 -16.86
N HIS A 240 1.34 -5.01 -16.81
CA HIS A 240 0.43 -5.08 -15.67
C HIS A 240 -0.58 -6.24 -15.84
N PRO A 241 -1.15 -6.79 -14.75
CA PRO A 241 -2.26 -7.73 -14.85
C PRO A 241 -3.39 -7.18 -15.74
N SER A 242 -3.91 -8.02 -16.62
CA SER A 242 -4.98 -7.60 -17.54
C SER A 242 -6.30 -7.40 -16.81
N PRO A 243 -7.11 -6.40 -17.16
CA PRO A 243 -8.44 -6.22 -16.60
C PRO A 243 -9.35 -7.42 -16.89
N HIS A 244 -10.14 -7.85 -15.92
CA HIS A 244 -11.13 -8.91 -16.09
C HIS A 244 -12.48 -8.32 -16.48
N VAL A 245 -12.94 -8.58 -17.69
CA VAL A 245 -14.28 -8.19 -18.16
C VAL A 245 -15.28 -9.30 -17.83
N ILE A 246 -16.37 -8.92 -17.20
CA ILE A 246 -17.45 -9.81 -16.74
C ILE A 246 -18.72 -9.36 -17.42
N ASN A 247 -19.22 -10.15 -18.38
CA ASN A 247 -20.46 -9.85 -19.07
C ASN A 247 -21.68 -9.87 -18.13
N ALA A 248 -22.71 -9.15 -18.48
CA ALA A 248 -23.96 -9.12 -17.72
C ALA A 248 -24.61 -10.53 -17.61
N ASP A 249 -24.38 -11.43 -18.55
CA ASP A 249 -24.81 -12.83 -18.49
C ASP A 249 -23.91 -13.74 -17.65
N GLY A 250 -22.72 -13.21 -17.20
CA GLY A 250 -21.76 -13.90 -16.37
C GLY A 250 -20.72 -14.73 -17.09
N SER A 251 -20.75 -14.73 -18.40
CA SER A 251 -19.64 -15.28 -19.13
C SER A 251 -18.42 -14.38 -18.93
N PRO A 252 -17.25 -14.93 -18.52
CA PRO A 252 -16.03 -14.14 -18.51
C PRO A 252 -15.68 -13.81 -19.95
N LEU A 253 -15.63 -12.54 -20.28
CA LEU A 253 -15.01 -12.09 -21.53
C LEU A 253 -13.54 -11.81 -21.18
N TRP A 254 -12.69 -12.80 -21.40
CA TRP A 254 -11.26 -12.60 -21.26
C TRP A 254 -10.83 -11.60 -22.33
N ALA A 255 -10.30 -10.49 -21.89
CA ALA A 255 -9.36 -9.81 -22.71
C ALA A 255 -8.18 -10.79 -22.85
N ASP A 256 -8.16 -11.61 -23.94
CA ASP A 256 -7.00 -12.40 -24.25
C ASP A 256 -5.77 -11.55 -23.96
N ALA A 257 -4.85 -12.08 -23.13
CA ALA A 257 -3.59 -11.42 -22.81
C ALA A 257 -2.72 -11.32 -24.07
N ALA A 258 -3.29 -10.73 -25.11
CA ALA A 258 -2.63 -10.46 -26.36
C ALA A 258 -1.53 -9.45 -26.07
N GLN A 259 -0.33 -9.97 -25.80
CA GLN A 259 0.93 -9.27 -25.68
C GLN A 259 0.94 -8.20 -24.56
N SER A 260 1.26 -8.63 -23.35
CA SER A 260 1.75 -7.71 -22.35
C SER A 260 2.97 -6.98 -22.90
N GLY A 261 2.94 -5.67 -22.96
CA GLY A 261 4.11 -4.85 -23.26
C GLY A 261 5.13 -4.92 -22.11
N LEU A 262 6.32 -4.36 -22.32
CA LEU A 262 7.27 -4.17 -21.23
C LEU A 262 6.77 -3.10 -20.25
N PRO A 263 7.16 -3.20 -18.96
CA PRO A 263 6.91 -2.15 -17.98
C PRO A 263 7.35 -0.76 -18.44
N LEU A 264 6.64 0.25 -18.00
CA LEU A 264 7.00 1.64 -18.25
C LEU A 264 8.39 1.92 -17.69
N GLY A 265 9.28 2.52 -18.47
CA GLY A 265 10.70 2.70 -18.14
C GLY A 265 11.61 1.66 -18.80
N LEU A 266 11.10 0.48 -19.17
CA LEU A 266 11.83 -0.56 -19.88
C LEU A 266 11.43 -0.65 -21.37
N ALA A 267 10.48 0.17 -21.83
CA ALA A 267 9.96 0.15 -23.20
C ALA A 267 11.03 0.37 -24.26
N ALA A 268 12.16 1.02 -23.92
CA ALA A 268 13.31 1.20 -24.83
C ALA A 268 14.06 -0.12 -25.12
N LEU A 269 13.80 -1.18 -24.35
CA LEU A 269 14.43 -2.51 -24.54
C LEU A 269 13.64 -3.41 -25.49
N ALA A 270 12.49 -2.94 -26.00
CA ALA A 270 11.67 -3.70 -26.94
C ALA A 270 11.37 -2.87 -28.19
N ASP A 271 11.36 -3.54 -29.33
CA ASP A 271 10.89 -2.97 -30.60
C ASP A 271 9.36 -2.85 -30.69
N SER A 272 8.64 -3.44 -29.70
CA SER A 272 7.17 -3.43 -29.61
C SER A 272 6.70 -2.43 -28.57
N GLY A 273 5.67 -1.64 -28.89
CA GLY A 273 4.98 -0.76 -27.96
C GLY A 273 4.22 -1.53 -26.87
N PRO A 274 3.40 -0.82 -26.05
CA PRO A 274 2.54 -1.47 -25.06
C PRO A 274 1.57 -2.44 -25.73
N GLY A 275 1.20 -3.50 -24.99
CA GLY A 275 0.14 -4.39 -25.42
C GLY A 275 -1.16 -3.61 -25.60
N ARG A 276 -1.88 -3.81 -26.69
CA ARG A 276 -3.15 -3.12 -26.94
C ARG A 276 -4.31 -4.10 -26.99
N HIS A 277 -5.35 -3.78 -26.24
CA HIS A 277 -6.61 -4.51 -26.27
C HIS A 277 -7.78 -3.54 -26.46
N SER A 278 -8.82 -3.97 -27.17
CA SER A 278 -10.05 -3.19 -27.33
C SER A 278 -11.26 -4.13 -27.34
N THR A 279 -12.30 -3.72 -26.62
CA THR A 279 -13.60 -4.41 -26.60
C THR A 279 -14.74 -3.41 -26.48
N THR A 280 -15.98 -3.87 -26.58
CA THR A 280 -17.16 -3.02 -26.37
C THR A 280 -18.00 -3.61 -25.27
N LEU A 281 -18.22 -2.83 -24.21
CA LEU A 281 -19.07 -3.18 -23.10
C LEU A 281 -20.52 -2.93 -23.44
N ARG A 282 -21.38 -3.82 -22.96
CA ARG A 282 -22.85 -3.67 -22.97
C ARG A 282 -23.34 -3.17 -21.61
N ALA A 283 -24.56 -2.66 -21.55
CA ALA A 283 -25.18 -2.27 -20.29
C ALA A 283 -25.19 -3.45 -19.31
N GLY A 284 -24.71 -3.22 -18.09
CA GLY A 284 -24.56 -4.22 -17.04
C GLY A 284 -23.26 -5.01 -17.06
N ASP A 285 -22.42 -4.85 -18.08
CA ASP A 285 -21.07 -5.45 -18.06
C ASP A 285 -20.20 -4.76 -17.01
N ARG A 286 -19.36 -5.56 -16.35
CA ARG A 286 -18.43 -5.11 -15.32
C ARG A 286 -16.99 -5.35 -15.73
N VAL A 287 -16.09 -4.53 -15.20
CA VAL A 287 -14.64 -4.73 -15.38
C VAL A 287 -13.96 -4.59 -14.04
N LEU A 288 -13.21 -5.64 -13.65
CA LEU A 288 -12.34 -5.62 -12.49
C LEU A 288 -10.92 -5.28 -12.94
N PHE A 289 -10.39 -4.22 -12.39
CA PHE A 289 -8.99 -3.85 -12.44
C PHE A 289 -8.34 -4.20 -11.11
N HIS A 290 -7.13 -4.74 -11.13
CA HIS A 290 -6.43 -5.13 -9.91
C HIS A 290 -4.92 -5.07 -10.10
N THR A 291 -4.18 -4.87 -9.01
CA THR A 291 -2.73 -5.06 -8.96
C THR A 291 -2.41 -6.53 -8.67
N ASP A 292 -1.13 -6.91 -8.82
CA ASP A 292 -0.65 -8.29 -8.65
C ASP A 292 -0.89 -8.86 -7.24
N GLY A 293 -0.96 -8.00 -6.21
CA GLY A 293 -1.30 -8.41 -4.85
C GLY A 293 -2.61 -9.21 -4.70
N LEU A 294 -3.53 -9.12 -5.69
CA LEU A 294 -4.69 -9.99 -5.76
C LEU A 294 -4.33 -11.40 -6.25
N THR A 295 -3.68 -11.48 -7.41
CA THR A 295 -3.40 -12.75 -8.10
C THR A 295 -2.21 -13.49 -7.50
N GLU A 296 -1.30 -12.79 -6.85
CA GLU A 296 -0.15 -13.38 -6.16
C GLU A 296 -0.44 -13.79 -4.70
N ALA A 297 -1.65 -13.50 -4.20
CA ALA A 297 -2.10 -13.98 -2.90
C ALA A 297 -2.05 -15.53 -2.87
N ARG A 298 -1.36 -16.09 -1.86
CA ARG A 298 -1.12 -17.54 -1.76
C ARG A 298 -1.84 -18.14 -0.57
N ASP A 299 -2.36 -19.35 -0.77
CA ASP A 299 -2.85 -20.19 0.31
C ASP A 299 -1.69 -20.79 1.13
N PRO A 300 -1.95 -21.51 2.25
CA PRO A 300 -0.92 -22.20 3.02
C PRO A 300 -0.13 -23.25 2.24
N ASP A 301 -0.67 -23.76 1.15
CA ASP A 301 -0.01 -24.73 0.26
C ASP A 301 0.82 -24.01 -0.83
N GLY A 302 0.83 -22.67 -0.87
CA GLY A 302 1.55 -21.85 -1.83
C GLY A 302 0.85 -21.65 -3.17
N ARG A 303 -0.44 -22.06 -3.31
CA ARG A 303 -1.21 -21.89 -4.55
C ARG A 303 -1.72 -20.46 -4.65
N PHE A 304 -1.67 -19.91 -5.86
CA PHE A 304 -2.19 -18.59 -6.17
C PHE A 304 -3.73 -18.51 -6.03
N TYR A 305 -4.22 -17.31 -5.78
CA TYR A 305 -5.65 -17.05 -5.72
C TYR A 305 -6.31 -17.31 -7.10
N PRO A 306 -7.32 -18.19 -7.19
CA PRO A 306 -7.94 -18.57 -8.46
C PRO A 306 -9.00 -17.53 -8.85
N LEU A 307 -8.58 -16.34 -9.26
CA LEU A 307 -9.48 -15.22 -9.57
C LEU A 307 -10.55 -15.61 -10.61
N ASP A 308 -10.17 -16.36 -11.60
CA ASP A 308 -11.02 -16.81 -12.72
C ASP A 308 -12.27 -17.54 -12.24
N GLU A 309 -12.10 -18.42 -11.26
CA GLU A 309 -13.18 -19.19 -10.67
C GLU A 309 -14.08 -18.36 -9.77
N ARG A 310 -13.63 -17.16 -9.35
CA ARG A 310 -14.28 -16.29 -8.38
C ARG A 310 -15.00 -15.09 -8.99
N THR A 311 -14.85 -14.84 -10.29
CA THR A 311 -15.45 -13.69 -10.98
C THR A 311 -16.98 -13.67 -10.92
N ALA A 312 -17.64 -14.84 -10.82
CA ALA A 312 -19.10 -14.93 -10.66
C ALA A 312 -19.62 -14.18 -9.43
N THR A 313 -18.81 -14.06 -8.36
CA THR A 313 -19.19 -13.34 -7.12
C THR A 313 -19.26 -11.83 -7.29
N LEU A 314 -18.75 -11.31 -8.43
CA LEU A 314 -18.68 -9.88 -8.71
C LEU A 314 -19.91 -9.33 -9.44
N ARG A 315 -21.01 -10.11 -9.57
CA ARG A 315 -22.20 -9.75 -10.37
C ARG A 315 -23.42 -9.35 -9.57
N ASP A 316 -23.76 -10.12 -8.56
CA ASP A 316 -25.11 -10.15 -7.99
C ASP A 316 -25.32 -9.20 -6.80
N ALA A 317 -24.49 -8.15 -6.71
CA ALA A 317 -24.56 -7.19 -5.62
C ALA A 317 -24.06 -5.80 -6.08
N PRO A 318 -24.31 -4.74 -5.30
CA PRO A 318 -23.66 -3.44 -5.49
C PRO A 318 -22.14 -3.58 -5.55
N LEU A 319 -21.47 -2.70 -6.31
CA LEU A 319 -20.01 -2.79 -6.57
C LEU A 319 -19.18 -2.86 -5.29
N GLU A 320 -19.54 -2.04 -4.30
CA GLU A 320 -18.86 -2.01 -2.99
C GLU A 320 -18.99 -3.35 -2.27
N THR A 321 -20.18 -3.94 -2.28
CA THR A 321 -20.43 -5.25 -1.66
C THR A 321 -19.66 -6.36 -2.36
N CYS A 322 -19.56 -6.30 -3.69
CA CYS A 322 -18.74 -7.25 -4.46
C CYS A 322 -17.27 -7.17 -4.07
N LEU A 323 -16.71 -5.97 -3.97
CA LEU A 323 -15.32 -5.78 -3.53
C LEU A 323 -15.10 -6.22 -2.07
N GLU A 324 -16.06 -5.97 -1.17
CA GLU A 324 -16.00 -6.47 0.21
C GLU A 324 -15.98 -8.00 0.28
N ARG A 325 -16.84 -8.66 -0.51
CA ARG A 325 -16.86 -10.13 -0.62
C ARG A 325 -15.58 -10.68 -1.19
N LEU A 326 -15.07 -10.10 -2.27
CA LEU A 326 -13.79 -10.48 -2.86
C LEU A 326 -12.64 -10.38 -1.85
N ARG A 327 -12.59 -9.28 -1.09
CA ARG A 327 -11.59 -9.11 -0.02
C ARG A 327 -11.74 -10.11 1.12
N ALA A 328 -12.98 -10.45 1.48
CA ALA A 328 -13.22 -11.46 2.50
C ALA A 328 -12.76 -12.85 2.01
N ASP A 329 -12.99 -13.16 0.75
CA ASP A 329 -12.58 -14.42 0.13
C ASP A 329 -11.05 -14.53 0.03
N ILE A 330 -10.35 -13.46 -0.38
CA ILE A 330 -8.88 -13.41 -0.39
C ILE A 330 -8.32 -13.65 1.02
N ARG A 331 -8.87 -12.98 2.04
CA ARG A 331 -8.45 -13.20 3.43
C ARG A 331 -8.67 -14.62 3.91
N PHE A 332 -9.74 -15.26 3.45
CA PHE A 332 -10.01 -16.66 3.76
C PHE A 332 -9.03 -17.59 3.05
N HIS A 333 -8.71 -17.32 1.78
CA HIS A 333 -7.74 -18.07 0.99
C HIS A 333 -6.34 -18.06 1.62
N THR A 334 -5.90 -16.91 2.11
CA THR A 334 -4.56 -16.72 2.66
C THR A 334 -4.38 -17.22 4.10
N ALA A 335 -5.43 -17.69 4.77
CA ALA A 335 -5.52 -18.16 6.16
C ALA A 335 -5.09 -17.16 7.26
N PRO A 336 -5.73 -17.18 8.45
CA PRO A 336 -5.37 -16.30 9.57
C PRO A 336 -4.04 -16.74 10.18
N GLY A 337 -2.97 -16.02 9.91
CA GLY A 337 -1.62 -16.27 10.45
C GLY A 337 -0.49 -15.83 9.52
N LEU A 338 -0.71 -15.76 8.23
CA LEU A 338 0.24 -15.29 7.21
C LEU A 338 0.02 -13.81 6.86
N GLN A 339 -0.56 -13.01 7.76
CA GLN A 339 -0.90 -11.59 7.53
C GLN A 339 0.31 -10.70 7.20
N ASP A 340 1.53 -11.18 7.41
CA ASP A 340 2.77 -10.43 7.14
C ASP A 340 3.33 -10.67 5.72
N ALA A 341 2.65 -11.46 4.88
CA ALA A 341 3.17 -11.89 3.58
C ALA A 341 2.36 -11.36 2.38
N HIS A 342 1.37 -10.49 2.60
CA HIS A 342 0.59 -9.93 1.51
C HIS A 342 1.22 -8.64 0.99
N ASP A 343 1.33 -8.53 -0.32
CA ASP A 343 1.67 -7.26 -0.96
C ASP A 343 0.47 -6.31 -0.93
N ASP A 344 0.72 -5.02 -1.18
CA ASP A 344 -0.34 -4.04 -1.34
C ASP A 344 -1.29 -4.50 -2.45
N SER A 345 -2.58 -4.20 -2.35
CA SER A 345 -3.54 -4.53 -3.39
C SER A 345 -4.54 -3.41 -3.62
N ALA A 346 -4.59 -2.92 -4.85
CA ALA A 346 -5.60 -2.01 -5.33
C ALA A 346 -6.61 -2.76 -6.19
N LEU A 347 -7.89 -2.55 -5.92
CA LEU A 347 -9.01 -3.11 -6.67
C LEU A 347 -9.92 -1.97 -7.12
N LEU A 348 -10.28 -1.95 -8.39
CA LEU A 348 -11.28 -1.05 -8.96
C LEU A 348 -12.27 -1.90 -9.75
N LEU A 349 -13.54 -1.87 -9.35
CA LEU A 349 -14.63 -2.50 -10.07
C LEU A 349 -15.49 -1.42 -10.70
N ILE A 350 -15.69 -1.50 -12.00
CA ILE A 350 -16.60 -0.60 -12.73
C ILE A 350 -17.77 -1.38 -13.31
N GLU A 351 -18.89 -0.68 -13.52
CA GLU A 351 -20.05 -1.18 -14.24
C GLU A 351 -20.47 -0.14 -15.27
N PHE A 352 -20.74 -0.61 -16.49
CA PHE A 352 -21.22 0.23 -17.56
C PHE A 352 -22.75 0.16 -17.63
N ASP A 353 -23.44 1.27 -17.37
CA ASP A 353 -24.90 1.33 -17.36
C ASP A 353 -25.56 1.44 -18.74
N GLY A 354 -24.76 1.47 -19.80
CA GLY A 354 -25.24 1.72 -21.16
C GLY A 354 -25.19 3.21 -21.54
N ALA A 355 -25.14 3.49 -22.82
CA ALA A 355 -25.14 4.85 -23.31
C ALA A 355 -26.48 5.51 -22.97
N PRO A 356 -26.51 6.63 -22.20
CA PRO A 356 -27.73 7.37 -22.00
C PRO A 356 -28.17 7.98 -23.33
N ALA A 357 -29.44 7.86 -23.67
CA ALA A 357 -29.99 8.33 -24.94
C ALA A 357 -29.78 9.84 -25.16
N ASP A 358 -29.61 10.63 -24.08
CA ASP A 358 -29.38 12.08 -24.14
C ASP A 358 -28.68 12.57 -22.85
N SER A 359 -27.37 12.43 -22.76
CA SER A 359 -26.64 13.08 -21.67
C SER A 359 -26.02 14.40 -22.15
N PRO A 360 -26.31 15.52 -21.48
CA PRO A 360 -25.62 16.77 -21.76
C PRO A 360 -24.12 16.62 -21.44
N PRO A 361 -23.23 17.31 -22.18
CA PRO A 361 -21.80 17.29 -21.92
C PRO A 361 -21.53 17.72 -20.49
N LEU A 362 -20.78 16.91 -19.75
CA LEU A 362 -20.42 17.17 -18.35
C LEU A 362 -19.71 18.52 -18.23
N ARG A 363 -20.27 19.42 -17.44
CA ARG A 363 -19.59 20.65 -17.04
C ARG A 363 -18.53 20.28 -16.00
N CYS A 364 -17.26 20.38 -16.38
CA CYS A 364 -16.17 20.40 -15.41
C CYS A 364 -16.41 21.56 -14.44
N SER A 365 -16.73 21.25 -13.19
CA SER A 365 -16.80 22.24 -12.10
C SER A 365 -15.39 22.51 -11.54
N HIS A 366 -14.45 22.86 -12.42
CA HIS A 366 -13.22 23.51 -12.01
C HIS A 366 -13.36 25.00 -12.35
N PRO A 367 -13.17 25.91 -11.38
CA PRO A 367 -13.12 27.33 -11.69
C PRO A 367 -11.87 27.64 -12.49
N ALA A 368 -12.08 28.17 -13.67
CA ALA A 368 -11.15 28.98 -14.48
C ALA A 368 -9.77 28.36 -14.81
N LEU A 369 -9.72 27.70 -15.95
CA LEU A 369 -8.57 27.80 -16.85
C LEU A 369 -9.10 27.98 -18.28
N ASP A 370 -9.79 29.07 -18.52
CA ASP A 370 -9.87 29.67 -19.85
C ASP A 370 -8.52 30.34 -20.09
N LEU A 371 -7.82 29.85 -21.07
CA LEU A 371 -6.66 30.39 -21.78
C LEU A 371 -5.53 29.34 -21.90
N VAL A 372 -5.69 28.41 -22.83
CA VAL A 372 -4.52 27.74 -23.42
C VAL A 372 -4.70 27.76 -24.95
N PRO A 373 -3.78 28.39 -25.69
CA PRO A 373 -3.74 28.32 -27.15
C PRO A 373 -3.34 26.92 -27.62
N ALA A 374 -3.64 26.65 -28.89
CA ALA A 374 -3.44 25.38 -29.59
C ALA A 374 -2.09 24.68 -29.30
N SER A 375 -2.16 23.35 -29.24
CA SER A 375 -1.08 22.41 -28.93
C SER A 375 0.30 22.80 -29.45
N PRO A 376 1.31 22.94 -28.56
CA PRO A 376 2.68 23.13 -29.01
C PRO A 376 3.24 21.85 -29.67
N SER A 377 4.07 22.02 -30.69
CA SER A 377 4.83 20.95 -31.32
C SER A 377 5.82 20.31 -30.32
N VAL A 378 6.27 19.09 -30.58
CA VAL A 378 7.23 18.37 -29.72
C VAL A 378 8.50 19.19 -29.43
N GLU A 379 8.85 20.13 -30.31
CA GLU A 379 9.99 21.05 -30.14
C GLU A 379 9.72 22.16 -29.09
N GLU A 380 8.46 22.57 -28.88
CA GLU A 380 8.11 23.64 -27.92
C GLU A 380 7.98 23.15 -26.49
N LEU A 381 7.94 21.83 -26.26
CA LEU A 381 7.77 21.26 -24.92
C LEU A 381 9.04 21.25 -24.06
N GLY A 382 10.17 21.79 -24.55
CA GLY A 382 11.40 21.96 -23.79
C GLY A 382 11.96 20.69 -23.16
N CYS A 383 11.67 19.52 -23.72
CA CYS A 383 12.24 18.26 -23.30
C CYS A 383 13.67 18.13 -23.83
N THR A 384 14.61 18.75 -23.14
CA THR A 384 16.05 18.74 -23.48
C THR A 384 16.62 17.31 -23.55
N VAL A 385 15.97 16.34 -22.90
CA VAL A 385 16.37 14.92 -22.94
C VAL A 385 16.02 14.27 -24.28
N CYS A 386 14.93 14.67 -24.92
CA CYS A 386 14.58 14.17 -26.25
C CYS A 386 15.41 14.79 -27.39
N ALA A 387 16.09 15.92 -27.12
CA ALA A 387 16.91 16.60 -28.13
C ALA A 387 18.37 16.10 -28.17
N VAL A 388 18.89 15.48 -27.12
CA VAL A 388 20.30 15.10 -26.98
C VAL A 388 20.57 13.62 -27.26
N THR A 389 19.57 12.76 -27.11
CA THR A 389 19.71 11.34 -27.48
C THR A 389 18.61 10.99 -28.50
N ALA A 390 18.99 10.32 -29.57
CA ALA A 390 18.06 9.80 -30.58
C ALA A 390 17.05 8.89 -29.85
N CYS A 391 15.91 9.46 -29.45
CA CYS A 391 14.86 8.73 -28.78
C CYS A 391 14.31 7.70 -29.77
N PRO A 392 14.40 6.39 -29.52
CA PRO A 392 13.91 5.35 -30.43
C PRO A 392 12.42 5.49 -30.75
N LEU A 393 11.67 6.25 -29.93
CA LEU A 393 10.24 6.54 -30.14
C LEU A 393 9.99 7.53 -31.29
N ARG A 394 10.98 8.29 -31.76
CA ARG A 394 10.81 9.22 -32.88
C ARG A 394 10.66 8.49 -34.21
N THR A 395 11.33 7.37 -34.37
CA THR A 395 11.28 6.56 -35.62
C THR A 395 9.95 5.86 -35.82
N THR A 396 9.21 5.56 -34.75
CA THR A 396 7.92 4.86 -34.86
C THR A 396 6.77 5.80 -35.28
N LEU A 397 6.88 7.10 -35.02
CA LEU A 397 5.85 8.08 -35.39
C LEU A 397 6.04 8.65 -36.83
N GLU A 398 7.26 8.73 -37.31
CA GLU A 398 7.54 9.23 -38.67
C GLU A 398 7.26 8.19 -39.78
N GLY A 399 7.18 6.89 -39.46
CA GLY A 399 6.92 5.80 -40.44
C GLY A 399 5.45 5.65 -40.85
N ARG A 400 4.50 6.40 -40.31
CA ARG A 400 3.08 6.33 -40.67
C ARG A 400 2.57 7.60 -41.37
N ARG A 401 3.20 8.03 -42.44
CA ARG A 401 2.50 8.91 -43.38
C ARG A 401 1.68 8.03 -44.32
N PRO A 402 0.37 8.26 -44.53
CA PRO A 402 -0.37 7.56 -45.57
C PRO A 402 0.18 8.03 -46.91
N SER A 403 0.64 7.05 -47.75
CA SER A 403 0.90 7.29 -49.16
C SER A 403 -0.43 7.65 -49.80
N GLY A 404 -0.64 8.93 -50.06
CA GLY A 404 -1.71 9.41 -50.90
C GLY A 404 -1.31 9.21 -52.34
N SER A 405 -2.18 8.57 -53.08
CA SER A 405 -2.52 8.79 -54.48
C SER A 405 -3.89 8.19 -54.74
#